data_042893168a25805bfadea52559e9ffad
#
_entry.id   042893168a25805bfadea52559e9ffad
#
_cell.length_a   1.000
_cell.length_b   1.000
_cell.length_c   1.000
_cell.angle_alpha   90.00
_cell.angle_beta   90.00
_cell.angle_gamma   90.00
#
_symmetry.space_group_name_H-M   'P 1'
#
loop_
_entity.id
_entity.type
_entity.pdbx_description
1 polymer ?
#
loop_
_entity_poly.entity_id
_entity_poly.type
_entity_poly.pdbx_seq_one_letter_code
_entity_poly.pdbx_strand_id
1 'polypeptide(L)'
;MGARSVSRGDLPQSRTAAGCLAGTGYRSPHVSSRRVRGRGRVIPRIVTTPIAPLALPEPRVAPRRVAPDVVAAALPGPARDRLAAGDVLVVTTGQQPGLFTGPLYTVYKALSAIALARRLERERRVPVVPVFWVAGDDHDFAEANHTWFLNAGGDLVQIVLRERAADAPLVPVAREPCGPEIVAALAQLRDGTPETEFKPGVIEWLERWYRPEATLADAFAGALDTLLGQRGLVVLRAYHPGAKRIAAPWVLKGLDLTLSDGYTPVLLEARQGRDRLQRDGEAFVTRRSGERFTRAELERVAGEAPERLSPNVLLRPVVEAALLPTVAYAAGPAELKYLQDAAPLYSTLGVTRQPPVPRWSGVIVEARVDKLMERHGIDLAAFDGKPGELEARLVRHDLAPDTVATLEALRGGIEEHYGRLLESVVKIDPTLERTVESARNAALAGAQTIEKKLVASLKRLEGETLVRQIARARTAVYPAGQPQERVLTIASFLIRYGPGLVDAVEQEVARWTGTS
;
A
#
# COMPACT_ATOMS: atom_id res chain seq x y z
N MET A 1 30.13 -2.15 5.28
CA MET A 1 30.17 -0.86 4.58
C MET A 1 28.84 -0.18 4.85
N GLY A 2 28.87 1.09 5.26
CA GLY A 2 27.89 1.74 6.11
C GLY A 2 26.44 1.79 5.62
N ALA A 3 25.55 1.49 6.53
CA ALA A 3 24.14 1.78 6.41
C ALA A 3 23.94 3.31 6.31
N ARG A 4 23.42 3.79 5.17
CA ARG A 4 23.05 5.20 5.03
C ARG A 4 21.73 5.44 5.77
N SER A 5 21.76 6.30 6.77
CA SER A 5 20.56 6.92 7.31
C SER A 5 20.05 7.95 6.30
N VAL A 6 18.82 7.80 5.82
CA VAL A 6 18.24 8.68 4.81
C VAL A 6 17.81 9.99 5.44
N SER A 7 18.40 11.10 4.99
CA SER A 7 17.91 12.45 5.26
C SER A 7 16.71 12.77 4.35
N ARG A 8 15.89 13.75 4.75
CA ARG A 8 14.57 14.12 4.19
C ARG A 8 14.50 14.43 2.68
N GLY A 9 15.59 14.25 1.90
CA GLY A 9 15.68 14.69 0.50
C GLY A 9 15.54 13.59 -0.56
N ASP A 10 15.61 12.31 -0.21
CA ASP A 10 15.92 11.24 -1.17
C ASP A 10 14.73 10.34 -1.58
N LEU A 11 13.49 10.75 -1.29
CA LEU A 11 12.31 10.00 -1.74
C LEU A 11 11.78 10.58 -3.07
N PRO A 12 11.63 9.78 -4.12
CA PRO A 12 11.02 10.24 -5.35
C PRO A 12 9.56 10.63 -5.07
N GLN A 13 9.23 11.90 -5.30
CA GLN A 13 7.87 12.40 -5.24
C GLN A 13 7.08 11.82 -6.43
N SER A 14 6.35 10.74 -6.20
CA SER A 14 5.25 10.40 -7.11
C SER A 14 4.22 11.53 -7.01
N ARG A 15 4.08 12.32 -8.08
CA ARG A 15 3.05 13.35 -8.21
C ARG A 15 1.67 12.69 -8.21
N THR A 16 1.08 12.54 -7.02
CA THR A 16 -0.35 12.28 -6.87
C THR A 16 -0.98 13.50 -6.26
N ALA A 17 -1.87 14.11 -7.01
CA ALA A 17 -2.65 15.26 -6.60
C ALA A 17 -3.40 14.96 -5.29
N ALA A 18 -3.01 15.63 -4.21
CA ALA A 18 -3.77 15.72 -3.00
C ALA A 18 -4.90 16.74 -3.23
N GLY A 19 -6.07 16.24 -3.62
CA GLY A 19 -7.32 17.01 -3.60
C GLY A 19 -7.88 17.05 -2.19
N CYS A 20 -8.05 18.23 -1.63
CA CYS A 20 -8.76 18.52 -0.40
C CYS A 20 -10.10 17.79 -0.31
N LEU A 21 -10.31 17.07 0.80
CA LEU A 21 -11.64 16.82 1.34
C LEU A 21 -11.71 17.50 2.71
N ALA A 22 -12.39 18.64 2.72
CA ALA A 22 -12.74 19.36 3.92
C ALA A 22 -13.87 18.64 4.68
N GLY A 23 -13.71 18.57 5.97
CA GLY A 23 -14.59 18.43 7.09
C GLY A 23 -16.01 17.92 6.95
N THR A 24 -16.24 16.70 7.46
CA THR A 24 -17.47 16.39 8.19
C THR A 24 -17.07 15.63 9.44
N GLY A 25 -17.36 16.25 10.60
CA GLY A 25 -17.09 15.67 11.92
C GLY A 25 -17.85 14.38 12.14
N TYR A 26 -17.12 13.27 12.11
CA TYR A 26 -17.62 11.96 12.46
C TYR A 26 -17.11 11.60 13.87
N ARG A 27 -18.04 11.49 14.84
CA ARG A 27 -17.73 10.95 16.16
C ARG A 27 -17.39 9.46 15.99
N SER A 28 -16.19 9.08 16.39
CA SER A 28 -15.72 7.69 16.39
C SER A 28 -16.58 6.80 17.29
N PRO A 29 -17.06 5.65 16.80
CA PRO A 29 -17.57 4.62 17.68
C PRO A 29 -16.40 4.02 18.47
N HIS A 30 -16.60 3.80 19.77
CA HIS A 30 -15.66 3.11 20.66
C HIS A 30 -15.36 1.71 20.11
N VAL A 31 -14.17 1.51 19.55
CA VAL A 31 -13.68 0.20 19.11
C VAL A 31 -13.12 -0.51 20.33
N SER A 32 -13.85 -1.49 20.85
CA SER A 32 -13.38 -2.38 21.92
C SER A 32 -12.32 -3.32 21.33
N SER A 33 -11.05 -3.04 21.53
CA SER A 33 -9.95 -3.90 21.15
C SER A 33 -9.64 -4.90 22.27
N ARG A 34 -10.01 -6.17 22.12
CA ARG A 34 -9.55 -7.25 22.99
C ARG A 34 -8.17 -7.73 22.54
N ARG A 35 -7.21 -7.77 23.48
CA ARG A 35 -5.92 -8.43 23.27
C ARG A 35 -6.14 -9.93 23.11
N VAL A 36 -5.77 -10.50 21.97
CA VAL A 36 -5.75 -11.96 21.76
C VAL A 36 -4.50 -12.51 22.43
N ARG A 37 -4.68 -13.26 23.52
CA ARG A 37 -3.58 -14.00 24.17
C ARG A 37 -3.45 -15.37 23.49
N GLY A 38 -2.51 -15.51 22.56
CA GLY A 38 -1.98 -16.82 22.15
C GLY A 38 -1.02 -17.33 23.25
N ARG A 39 -0.84 -18.64 23.37
CA ARG A 39 -0.03 -19.33 24.41
C ARG A 39 1.25 -18.55 24.79
N GLY A 40 1.15 -17.70 25.83
CA GLY A 40 2.28 -17.00 26.45
C GLY A 40 2.93 -15.84 25.67
N ARG A 41 2.46 -15.46 24.47
CA ARG A 41 3.09 -14.47 23.60
C ARG A 41 2.21 -13.24 23.36
N VAL A 42 2.83 -12.07 23.36
CA VAL A 42 2.14 -10.80 23.09
C VAL A 42 2.10 -10.60 21.58
N ILE A 43 0.96 -10.90 20.96
CA ILE A 43 0.68 -10.50 19.58
C ILE A 43 0.40 -8.98 19.59
N PRO A 44 0.94 -8.21 18.63
CA PRO A 44 0.67 -6.78 18.53
C PRO A 44 -0.82 -6.53 18.30
N ARG A 45 -1.31 -5.37 18.73
CA ARG A 45 -2.69 -4.96 18.45
C ARG A 45 -2.81 -4.61 16.97
N ILE A 46 -3.77 -5.20 16.29
CA ILE A 46 -4.11 -4.86 14.90
C ILE A 46 -5.27 -3.85 14.97
N VAL A 47 -5.09 -2.70 14.34
CA VAL A 47 -6.10 -1.65 14.32
C VAL A 47 -6.55 -1.42 12.89
N THR A 48 -7.84 -1.68 12.63
CA THR A 48 -8.46 -1.34 11.35
C THR A 48 -8.50 0.18 11.20
N THR A 49 -7.96 0.69 10.09
CA THR A 49 -8.10 2.11 9.77
C THR A 49 -9.52 2.38 9.24
N PRO A 50 -10.05 3.61 9.34
CA PRO A 50 -11.40 3.91 8.87
C PRO A 50 -11.54 3.57 7.39
N ILE A 51 -12.42 2.60 7.11
CA ILE A 51 -12.79 2.16 5.76
C ILE A 51 -14.31 2.13 5.69
N ALA A 52 -14.87 2.46 4.54
CA ALA A 52 -16.30 2.33 4.33
C ALA A 52 -16.77 0.89 4.58
N PRO A 53 -17.97 0.68 5.13
CA PRO A 53 -18.54 -0.65 5.27
C PRO A 53 -18.52 -1.40 3.94
N LEU A 54 -18.16 -2.68 3.98
CA LEU A 54 -18.10 -3.51 2.79
C LEU A 54 -19.53 -3.86 2.32
N ALA A 55 -19.94 -3.28 1.20
CA ALA A 55 -21.10 -3.74 0.46
C ALA A 55 -20.68 -4.90 -0.46
N LEU A 56 -21.34 -6.05 -0.32
CA LEU A 56 -21.09 -7.16 -1.22
C LEU A 56 -21.65 -6.86 -2.61
N PRO A 57 -20.86 -7.10 -3.66
CA PRO A 57 -21.35 -6.90 -5.02
C PRO A 57 -22.33 -8.00 -5.42
N GLU A 58 -23.34 -7.63 -6.20
CA GLU A 58 -24.15 -8.62 -6.90
C GLU A 58 -23.31 -9.24 -8.03
N PRO A 59 -23.30 -10.60 -8.15
CA PRO A 59 -22.60 -11.29 -9.22
C PRO A 59 -23.17 -10.89 -10.58
N ARG A 60 -22.29 -10.41 -11.46
CA ARG A 60 -22.65 -10.08 -12.85
C ARG A 60 -22.20 -11.15 -13.83
N VAL A 61 -21.52 -12.18 -13.33
CA VAL A 61 -20.99 -13.32 -14.09
C VAL A 61 -21.55 -14.61 -13.52
N ALA A 62 -21.78 -15.59 -14.39
CA ALA A 62 -22.09 -16.95 -13.97
C ALA A 62 -20.83 -17.72 -13.61
N PRO A 63 -20.91 -18.73 -12.71
CA PRO A 63 -19.82 -19.67 -12.50
C PRO A 63 -19.45 -20.35 -13.83
N ARG A 64 -18.16 -20.54 -14.08
CA ARG A 64 -17.67 -21.28 -15.25
C ARG A 64 -16.30 -21.92 -14.96
N ARG A 65 -15.93 -22.88 -15.77
CA ARG A 65 -14.58 -23.45 -15.74
C ARG A 65 -13.56 -22.43 -16.21
N VAL A 66 -12.42 -22.43 -15.53
CA VAL A 66 -11.25 -21.66 -15.94
C VAL A 66 -10.45 -22.49 -16.96
N ALA A 67 -9.96 -21.86 -18.01
CA ALA A 67 -9.19 -22.53 -19.05
C ALA A 67 -7.97 -23.26 -18.47
N PRO A 68 -7.65 -24.50 -18.89
CA PRO A 68 -6.53 -25.28 -18.34
C PRO A 68 -5.20 -24.53 -18.37
N ASP A 69 -4.92 -23.80 -19.43
CA ASP A 69 -3.69 -23.00 -19.57
C ASP A 69 -3.60 -21.84 -18.57
N VAL A 70 -4.75 -21.25 -18.17
CA VAL A 70 -4.82 -20.25 -17.11
C VAL A 70 -4.60 -20.91 -15.75
N VAL A 71 -5.19 -22.09 -15.52
CA VAL A 71 -4.97 -22.88 -14.31
C VAL A 71 -3.48 -23.28 -14.18
N ALA A 72 -2.84 -23.66 -15.28
CA ALA A 72 -1.41 -24.02 -15.31
C ALA A 72 -0.49 -22.83 -14.96
N ALA A 73 -0.96 -21.58 -15.13
CA ALA A 73 -0.24 -20.38 -14.72
C ALA A 73 -0.24 -20.16 -13.20
N ALA A 74 -1.15 -20.79 -12.47
CA ALA A 74 -1.18 -20.76 -11.02
C ALA A 74 -0.12 -21.69 -10.41
N LEU A 75 0.43 -21.30 -9.26
CA LEU A 75 1.34 -22.19 -8.51
C LEU A 75 0.60 -23.44 -8.03
N PRO A 76 1.28 -24.61 -8.01
CA PRO A 76 0.65 -25.88 -7.62
C PRO A 76 0.26 -25.87 -6.14
N GLY A 77 -0.91 -26.46 -5.84
CA GLY A 77 -1.40 -26.61 -4.47
C GLY A 77 -2.92 -26.78 -4.42
N PRO A 78 -3.48 -27.04 -3.23
CA PRO A 78 -4.91 -27.33 -3.06
C PRO A 78 -5.84 -26.20 -3.58
N ALA A 79 -5.40 -24.95 -3.49
CA ALA A 79 -6.18 -23.83 -3.99
C ALA A 79 -6.28 -23.82 -5.53
N ARG A 80 -5.19 -24.17 -6.24
CA ARG A 80 -5.20 -24.37 -7.70
C ARG A 80 -6.08 -25.53 -8.10
N ASP A 81 -6.02 -26.65 -7.36
CA ASP A 81 -6.84 -27.83 -7.65
C ASP A 81 -8.33 -27.49 -7.51
N ARG A 82 -8.68 -26.65 -6.55
CA ARG A 82 -10.03 -26.10 -6.40
C ARG A 82 -10.45 -25.23 -7.58
N LEU A 83 -9.54 -24.39 -8.11
CA LEU A 83 -9.78 -23.57 -9.30
C LEU A 83 -10.03 -24.44 -10.55
N ALA A 84 -9.39 -25.61 -10.62
CA ALA A 84 -9.49 -26.56 -11.73
C ALA A 84 -10.72 -27.48 -11.67
N ALA A 85 -11.28 -27.72 -10.48
CA ALA A 85 -12.21 -28.81 -10.22
C ALA A 85 -13.57 -28.70 -10.96
N GLY A 86 -14.02 -27.50 -11.31
CA GLY A 86 -15.34 -27.33 -11.95
C GLY A 86 -15.68 -25.89 -12.24
N ASP A 87 -16.97 -25.61 -12.26
CA ASP A 87 -17.48 -24.24 -12.41
C ASP A 87 -17.30 -23.48 -11.10
N VAL A 88 -16.62 -22.35 -11.15
CA VAL A 88 -16.29 -21.52 -10.00
C VAL A 88 -16.61 -20.04 -10.29
N LEU A 89 -16.77 -19.26 -9.24
CA LEU A 89 -16.57 -17.80 -9.26
C LEU A 89 -15.20 -17.47 -8.68
N VAL A 90 -14.69 -16.29 -9.01
CA VAL A 90 -13.37 -15.85 -8.56
C VAL A 90 -13.46 -14.48 -7.91
N VAL A 91 -12.81 -14.30 -6.78
CA VAL A 91 -12.47 -12.98 -6.24
C VAL A 91 -11.02 -12.70 -6.57
N THR A 92 -10.75 -11.65 -7.32
CA THR A 92 -9.40 -11.29 -7.69
C THR A 92 -8.85 -10.13 -6.88
N THR A 93 -7.56 -10.09 -6.78
CA THR A 93 -6.73 -8.95 -6.41
C THR A 93 -5.40 -9.11 -7.14
N GLY A 94 -4.57 -8.10 -7.14
CA GLY A 94 -3.27 -8.21 -7.77
C GLY A 94 -2.31 -7.11 -7.36
N GLN A 95 -1.03 -7.36 -7.60
CA GLN A 95 0.03 -6.40 -7.38
C GLN A 95 1.22 -6.70 -8.28
N GLN A 96 2.01 -5.65 -8.57
CA GLN A 96 3.35 -5.80 -9.10
C GLN A 96 4.23 -6.53 -8.08
N PRO A 97 5.09 -7.45 -8.53
CA PRO A 97 6.07 -8.10 -7.66
C PRO A 97 6.95 -7.07 -6.94
N GLY A 98 7.25 -7.32 -5.67
CA GLY A 98 8.15 -6.49 -4.88
C GLY A 98 9.09 -7.33 -4.02
N LEU A 99 10.22 -6.77 -3.64
CA LEU A 99 11.22 -7.41 -2.81
C LEU A 99 10.61 -7.86 -1.47
N PHE A 100 10.87 -9.11 -1.06
CA PHE A 100 10.38 -9.74 0.19
C PHE A 100 8.86 -9.59 0.40
N THR A 101 8.08 -9.91 -0.64
CA THR A 101 6.63 -9.80 -0.76
C THR A 101 6.08 -8.37 -0.85
N GLY A 102 6.97 -7.37 -0.99
CA GLY A 102 6.57 -5.97 -1.06
C GLY A 102 6.00 -5.41 0.26
N PRO A 103 5.32 -4.27 0.21
CA PRO A 103 4.69 -3.66 1.38
C PRO A 103 3.52 -4.48 1.93
N LEU A 104 3.18 -4.27 3.21
CA LEU A 104 2.11 -4.96 3.94
C LEU A 104 0.77 -5.00 3.19
N TYR A 105 0.45 -3.96 2.42
CA TYR A 105 -0.81 -3.92 1.66
C TYR A 105 -0.94 -5.08 0.66
N THR A 106 0.17 -5.70 0.21
CA THR A 106 0.13 -6.91 -0.61
C THR A 106 -0.54 -8.06 0.12
N VAL A 107 -0.13 -8.29 1.37
CA VAL A 107 -0.74 -9.31 2.24
C VAL A 107 -2.19 -8.92 2.58
N TYR A 108 -2.46 -7.65 2.83
CA TYR A 108 -3.82 -7.16 3.13
C TYR A 108 -4.78 -7.34 1.95
N LYS A 109 -4.32 -7.11 0.72
CA LYS A 109 -5.06 -7.42 -0.51
C LYS A 109 -5.42 -8.90 -0.58
N ALA A 110 -4.42 -9.76 -0.40
CA ALA A 110 -4.60 -11.20 -0.46
C ALA A 110 -5.60 -11.71 0.60
N LEU A 111 -5.43 -11.28 1.85
CA LEU A 111 -6.35 -11.64 2.95
C LEU A 111 -7.76 -11.09 2.71
N SER A 112 -7.90 -9.90 2.13
CA SER A 112 -9.20 -9.34 1.75
C SER A 112 -9.89 -10.18 0.68
N ALA A 113 -9.16 -10.64 -0.33
CA ALA A 113 -9.69 -11.52 -1.36
C ALA A 113 -10.11 -12.88 -0.78
N ILE A 114 -9.30 -13.46 0.12
CA ILE A 114 -9.63 -14.71 0.82
C ILE A 114 -10.93 -14.56 1.63
N ALA A 115 -11.01 -13.53 2.47
CA ALA A 115 -12.18 -13.32 3.32
C ALA A 115 -13.44 -13.05 2.50
N LEU A 116 -13.33 -12.21 1.45
CA LEU A 116 -14.44 -11.91 0.55
C LEU A 116 -14.91 -13.16 -0.22
N ALA A 117 -13.98 -13.98 -0.71
CA ALA A 117 -14.31 -15.23 -1.38
C ALA A 117 -15.08 -16.19 -0.45
N ARG A 118 -14.60 -16.40 0.77
CA ARG A 118 -15.26 -17.22 1.79
C ARG A 118 -16.66 -16.71 2.13
N ARG A 119 -16.85 -15.40 2.20
CA ARG A 119 -18.16 -14.81 2.45
C ARG A 119 -19.12 -15.05 1.28
N LEU A 120 -18.70 -14.74 0.06
CA LEU A 120 -19.51 -14.94 -1.14
C LEU A 120 -19.86 -16.41 -1.36
N GLU A 121 -18.93 -17.34 -1.10
CA GLU A 121 -19.18 -18.78 -1.17
C GLU A 121 -20.31 -19.24 -0.22
N ARG A 122 -20.27 -18.78 1.04
CA ARG A 122 -21.34 -19.09 2.01
C ARG A 122 -22.68 -18.51 1.61
N GLU A 123 -22.71 -17.26 1.15
CA GLU A 123 -23.95 -16.58 0.80
C GLU A 123 -24.56 -17.09 -0.52
N ARG A 124 -23.71 -17.39 -1.49
CA ARG A 124 -24.17 -17.79 -2.84
C ARG A 124 -24.27 -19.29 -3.04
N ARG A 125 -23.68 -20.09 -2.14
CA ARG A 125 -23.64 -21.58 -2.20
C ARG A 125 -23.06 -22.11 -3.51
N VAL A 126 -22.08 -21.40 -4.05
CA VAL A 126 -21.27 -21.80 -5.22
C VAL A 126 -19.80 -21.66 -4.86
N PRO A 127 -18.91 -22.51 -5.42
CA PRO A 127 -17.48 -22.38 -5.15
C PRO A 127 -16.95 -21.00 -5.55
N VAL A 128 -16.26 -20.31 -4.63
CA VAL A 128 -15.61 -19.03 -4.89
C VAL A 128 -14.14 -19.12 -4.50
N VAL A 129 -13.25 -18.88 -5.46
CA VAL A 129 -11.82 -19.04 -5.29
C VAL A 129 -11.12 -17.68 -5.28
N PRO A 130 -10.34 -17.34 -4.24
CA PRO A 130 -9.54 -16.13 -4.22
C PRO A 130 -8.28 -16.30 -5.09
N VAL A 131 -8.05 -15.37 -6.01
CA VAL A 131 -6.91 -15.37 -6.94
C VAL A 131 -6.11 -14.08 -6.77
N PHE A 132 -4.81 -14.23 -6.56
CA PHE A 132 -3.85 -13.14 -6.59
C PHE A 132 -3.15 -13.10 -7.95
N TRP A 133 -3.40 -12.05 -8.72
CA TRP A 133 -2.80 -11.78 -10.02
C TRP A 133 -1.43 -11.13 -9.84
N VAL A 134 -0.37 -11.89 -10.09
CA VAL A 134 1.01 -11.38 -10.06
C VAL A 134 1.30 -10.65 -11.37
N ALA A 135 1.36 -9.32 -11.31
CA ALA A 135 1.52 -8.44 -12.48
C ALA A 135 3.00 -8.32 -12.88
N GLY A 136 3.64 -9.45 -13.25
CA GLY A 136 5.05 -9.50 -13.61
C GLY A 136 5.39 -8.88 -14.97
N ASP A 137 4.39 -8.56 -15.79
CA ASP A 137 4.57 -7.82 -17.05
C ASP A 137 5.02 -6.37 -16.83
N ASP A 138 4.87 -5.83 -15.63
CA ASP A 138 5.29 -4.47 -15.35
C ASP A 138 6.82 -4.33 -15.42
N HIS A 139 7.28 -3.17 -15.85
CA HIS A 139 8.69 -2.85 -16.05
C HIS A 139 9.23 -1.83 -15.05
N ASP A 140 8.41 -1.36 -14.10
CA ASP A 140 8.84 -0.43 -13.07
C ASP A 140 9.69 -1.16 -12.02
N PHE A 141 10.97 -1.32 -12.37
CA PHE A 141 11.93 -1.98 -11.50
C PHE A 141 12.22 -1.16 -10.23
N ALA A 142 12.13 0.17 -10.31
CA ALA A 142 12.36 1.04 -9.17
C ALA A 142 11.29 0.87 -8.08
N GLU A 143 10.05 0.52 -8.45
CA GLU A 143 9.00 0.16 -7.49
C GLU A 143 9.24 -1.25 -6.90
N ALA A 144 9.80 -2.17 -7.69
CA ALA A 144 9.93 -3.59 -7.34
C ALA A 144 11.22 -3.94 -6.56
N ASN A 145 12.30 -3.18 -6.78
CA ASN A 145 13.66 -3.52 -6.37
C ASN A 145 13.99 -3.26 -4.91
N HIS A 146 13.08 -2.70 -4.13
CA HIS A 146 13.36 -2.29 -2.76
C HIS A 146 12.28 -2.71 -1.77
N THR A 147 12.62 -2.68 -0.50
CA THR A 147 11.69 -2.86 0.61
C THR A 147 12.16 -2.08 1.83
N TRP A 148 11.27 -1.90 2.79
CA TRP A 148 11.54 -1.19 4.03
C TRP A 148 11.18 -2.03 5.24
N PHE A 149 11.97 -1.92 6.30
CA PHE A 149 11.69 -2.58 7.57
C PHE A 149 12.16 -1.71 8.75
N LEU A 150 11.66 -2.03 9.94
CA LEU A 150 12.16 -1.44 11.18
C LEU A 150 13.27 -2.34 11.73
N ASN A 151 14.44 -1.76 11.99
CA ASN A 151 15.54 -2.49 12.62
C ASN A 151 15.27 -2.82 14.09
N ALA A 152 16.17 -3.51 14.77
CA ALA A 152 16.05 -3.84 16.19
C ALA A 152 15.91 -2.58 17.08
N GLY A 153 16.51 -1.45 16.69
CA GLY A 153 16.42 -0.16 17.36
C GLY A 153 15.09 0.58 17.13
N GLY A 154 14.32 0.18 16.11
CA GLY A 154 13.10 0.84 15.66
C GLY A 154 13.33 1.94 14.64
N ASP A 155 14.48 2.01 14.02
CA ASP A 155 14.77 2.93 12.92
C ASP A 155 14.30 2.32 11.59
N LEU A 156 13.88 3.18 10.68
CA LEU A 156 13.45 2.77 9.33
C LEU A 156 14.68 2.51 8.45
N VAL A 157 14.77 1.33 7.88
CA VAL A 157 15.86 0.89 7.01
C VAL A 157 15.32 0.48 5.66
N GLN A 158 15.94 0.97 4.59
CA GLN A 158 15.67 0.57 3.22
C GLN A 158 16.67 -0.49 2.77
N ILE A 159 16.17 -1.54 2.13
CA ILE A 159 16.96 -2.49 1.36
C ILE A 159 16.68 -2.23 -0.12
N VAL A 160 17.72 -2.05 -0.91
CA VAL A 160 17.64 -1.89 -2.36
C VAL A 160 18.52 -2.95 -3.01
N LEU A 161 18.01 -3.67 -4.01
CA LEU A 161 18.82 -4.66 -4.74
C LEU A 161 19.88 -3.96 -5.58
N ARG A 162 19.44 -3.22 -6.58
CA ARG A 162 20.25 -2.44 -7.49
C ARG A 162 19.37 -1.39 -8.17
N GLU A 163 19.98 -0.39 -8.76
CA GLU A 163 19.31 0.52 -9.68
C GLU A 163 19.45 0.02 -11.12
N ARG A 164 18.45 0.31 -11.96
CA ARG A 164 18.53 0.10 -13.40
C ARG A 164 19.13 1.36 -14.02
N ALA A 165 20.09 1.20 -14.95
CA ALA A 165 20.63 2.33 -15.69
C ALA A 165 19.51 3.08 -16.46
N ALA A 166 19.60 4.40 -16.53
CA ALA A 166 18.53 5.24 -17.09
C ALA A 166 18.24 4.94 -18.58
N ASP A 167 19.22 4.46 -19.32
CA ASP A 167 19.16 4.08 -20.74
C ASP A 167 18.87 2.59 -20.96
N ALA A 168 18.82 1.78 -19.90
CA ALA A 168 18.57 0.36 -20.01
C ALA A 168 17.17 0.06 -20.59
N PRO A 169 17.03 -1.03 -21.35
CA PRO A 169 15.73 -1.48 -21.82
C PRO A 169 14.74 -1.71 -20.68
N LEU A 170 13.47 -1.37 -20.88
CA LEU A 170 12.41 -1.58 -19.90
C LEU A 170 11.97 -3.05 -19.89
N VAL A 171 12.77 -3.89 -19.26
CA VAL A 171 12.50 -5.33 -19.15
C VAL A 171 11.37 -5.56 -18.12
N PRO A 172 10.38 -6.41 -18.41
CA PRO A 172 9.38 -6.84 -17.44
C PRO A 172 10.00 -7.45 -16.18
N VAL A 173 9.43 -7.16 -15.01
CA VAL A 173 9.93 -7.68 -13.72
C VAL A 173 9.94 -9.23 -13.69
N ALA A 174 9.07 -9.88 -14.47
CA ALA A 174 9.07 -11.33 -14.66
C ALA A 174 10.33 -11.88 -15.34
N ARG A 175 11.17 -11.03 -15.92
CA ARG A 175 12.46 -11.41 -16.53
C ARG A 175 13.66 -10.81 -15.81
N GLU A 176 13.43 -9.98 -14.80
CA GLU A 176 14.51 -9.42 -13.98
C GLU A 176 14.96 -10.46 -12.96
N PRO A 177 16.19 -10.97 -13.03
CA PRO A 177 16.72 -11.85 -11.98
C PRO A 177 16.89 -11.06 -10.68
N CYS A 178 16.79 -11.73 -9.55
CA CYS A 178 17.13 -11.12 -8.26
C CYS A 178 18.59 -10.66 -8.25
N GLY A 179 19.46 -11.42 -8.94
CA GLY A 179 20.90 -11.12 -9.03
C GLY A 179 21.67 -11.46 -7.75
N PRO A 180 23.00 -11.38 -7.78
CA PRO A 180 23.84 -11.70 -6.62
C PRO A 180 23.61 -10.76 -5.44
N GLU A 181 23.08 -9.55 -5.67
CA GLU A 181 22.75 -8.54 -4.66
C GLU A 181 21.72 -9.03 -3.65
N ILE A 182 20.91 -10.03 -4.02
CA ILE A 182 19.89 -10.61 -3.12
C ILE A 182 20.49 -11.21 -1.85
N VAL A 183 21.72 -11.75 -1.94
CA VAL A 183 22.42 -12.33 -0.78
C VAL A 183 22.73 -11.24 0.26
N ALA A 184 23.21 -10.08 -0.20
CA ALA A 184 23.46 -8.94 0.66
C ALA A 184 22.16 -8.34 1.22
N ALA A 185 21.07 -8.31 0.42
CA ALA A 185 19.76 -7.84 0.85
C ALA A 185 19.17 -8.72 1.97
N LEU A 186 19.27 -10.05 1.85
CA LEU A 186 18.86 -11.00 2.88
C LEU A 186 19.71 -10.86 4.15
N ALA A 187 21.03 -10.70 4.01
CA ALA A 187 21.92 -10.46 5.14
C ALA A 187 21.57 -9.14 5.86
N GLN A 188 21.28 -8.06 5.12
CA GLN A 188 20.86 -6.79 5.71
C GLN A 188 19.57 -6.91 6.52
N LEU A 189 18.56 -7.66 6.04
CA LEU A 189 17.34 -7.94 6.79
C LEU A 189 17.65 -8.77 8.04
N ARG A 190 18.42 -9.84 7.90
CA ARG A 190 18.82 -10.73 9.00
C ARG A 190 19.56 -9.96 10.10
N ASP A 191 20.61 -9.24 9.75
CA ASP A 191 21.48 -8.56 10.71
C ASP A 191 20.81 -7.33 11.33
N GLY A 192 19.91 -6.66 10.60
CA GLY A 192 19.17 -5.48 11.07
C GLY A 192 17.97 -5.80 11.97
N THR A 193 17.47 -7.04 11.99
CA THR A 193 16.28 -7.41 12.77
C THR A 193 16.65 -8.08 14.10
N PRO A 194 15.78 -8.01 15.14
CA PRO A 194 16.08 -8.60 16.45
C PRO A 194 16.20 -10.12 16.38
N GLU A 195 17.02 -10.68 17.29
CA GLU A 195 17.07 -12.13 17.48
C GLU A 195 15.78 -12.63 18.13
N THR A 196 15.12 -13.56 17.45
CA THR A 196 13.89 -14.20 17.91
C THR A 196 13.89 -15.66 17.48
N GLU A 197 13.07 -16.49 18.09
CA GLU A 197 12.87 -17.88 17.70
C GLU A 197 12.29 -18.04 16.28
N PHE A 198 11.64 -17.00 15.73
CA PHE A 198 11.03 -17.03 14.39
C PHE A 198 11.99 -16.62 13.28
N LYS A 199 13.03 -15.86 13.62
CA LYS A 199 13.97 -15.29 12.65
C LYS A 199 14.56 -16.33 11.70
N PRO A 200 15.10 -17.48 12.20
CA PRO A 200 15.66 -18.49 11.29
C PRO A 200 14.67 -18.96 10.24
N GLY A 201 13.45 -19.30 10.65
CA GLY A 201 12.42 -19.81 9.71
C GLY A 201 11.93 -18.76 8.72
N VAL A 202 11.88 -17.48 9.11
CA VAL A 202 11.50 -16.38 8.19
C VAL A 202 12.61 -16.12 7.18
N ILE A 203 13.86 -16.14 7.60
CA ILE A 203 15.00 -15.98 6.68
C ILE A 203 15.06 -17.17 5.71
N GLU A 204 14.95 -18.41 6.19
CA GLU A 204 14.88 -19.61 5.34
C GLU A 204 13.73 -19.56 4.32
N TRP A 205 12.55 -19.08 4.75
CA TRP A 205 11.41 -18.87 3.84
C TRP A 205 11.78 -17.92 2.71
N LEU A 206 12.43 -16.77 3.01
CA LEU A 206 12.83 -15.82 1.98
C LEU A 206 13.97 -16.36 1.11
N GLU A 207 15.00 -17.00 1.69
CA GLU A 207 16.13 -17.59 0.97
C GLU A 207 15.70 -18.70 0.00
N ARG A 208 14.63 -19.45 0.31
CA ARG A 208 14.07 -20.46 -0.59
C ARG A 208 13.64 -19.87 -1.93
N TRP A 209 13.09 -18.67 -1.94
CA TRP A 209 12.50 -18.07 -3.13
C TRP A 209 13.36 -16.98 -3.75
N TYR A 210 13.91 -16.10 -2.94
CA TYR A 210 14.75 -15.00 -3.38
C TYR A 210 16.20 -15.45 -3.56
N ARG A 211 16.46 -16.09 -4.70
CA ARG A 211 17.79 -16.60 -5.08
C ARG A 211 18.34 -15.81 -6.26
N PRO A 212 19.67 -15.75 -6.46
CA PRO A 212 20.28 -14.97 -7.54
C PRO A 212 19.70 -15.26 -8.92
N GLU A 213 19.43 -16.51 -9.23
CA GLU A 213 18.93 -16.99 -10.53
C GLU A 213 17.42 -16.87 -10.68
N ALA A 214 16.66 -16.73 -9.59
CA ALA A 214 15.22 -16.59 -9.64
C ALA A 214 14.85 -15.19 -10.18
N THR A 215 13.76 -15.10 -10.95
CA THR A 215 13.21 -13.79 -11.28
C THR A 215 12.54 -13.18 -10.06
N LEU A 216 12.54 -11.85 -9.97
CA LEU A 216 11.89 -11.15 -8.85
C LEU A 216 10.38 -11.49 -8.77
N ALA A 217 9.74 -11.70 -9.94
CA ALA A 217 8.33 -12.08 -10.00
C ALA A 217 8.07 -13.52 -9.52
N ASP A 218 8.91 -14.48 -9.88
CA ASP A 218 8.76 -15.86 -9.40
C ASP A 218 9.11 -15.98 -7.93
N ALA A 219 10.13 -15.27 -7.46
CA ALA A 219 10.47 -15.18 -6.04
C ALA A 219 9.31 -14.62 -5.20
N PHE A 220 8.72 -13.52 -5.66
CA PHE A 220 7.54 -12.93 -5.03
C PHE A 220 6.34 -13.90 -5.02
N ALA A 221 6.04 -14.52 -6.16
CA ALA A 221 4.93 -15.45 -6.29
C ALA A 221 5.08 -16.65 -5.32
N GLY A 222 6.25 -17.26 -5.30
CA GLY A 222 6.54 -18.41 -4.43
C GLY A 222 6.53 -18.06 -2.95
N ALA A 223 7.09 -16.88 -2.59
CA ALA A 223 7.05 -16.42 -1.21
C ALA A 223 5.62 -16.12 -0.75
N LEU A 224 4.79 -15.50 -1.58
CA LEU A 224 3.39 -15.21 -1.26
C LEU A 224 2.55 -16.50 -1.15
N ASP A 225 2.78 -17.46 -2.05
CA ASP A 225 2.11 -18.78 -2.01
C ASP A 225 2.46 -19.56 -0.74
N THR A 226 3.74 -19.60 -0.37
CA THR A 226 4.17 -20.22 0.90
C THR A 226 3.47 -19.59 2.10
N LEU A 227 3.26 -18.27 2.09
CA LEU A 227 2.64 -17.56 3.20
C LEU A 227 1.12 -17.75 3.26
N LEU A 228 0.42 -17.79 2.11
CA LEU A 228 -1.03 -17.69 2.03
C LEU A 228 -1.73 -18.79 1.23
N GLY A 229 -1.00 -19.63 0.49
CA GLY A 229 -1.58 -20.71 -0.33
C GLY A 229 -2.41 -21.70 0.49
N GLN A 230 -1.92 -22.10 1.68
CA GLN A 230 -2.66 -22.96 2.61
C GLN A 230 -3.93 -22.32 3.19
N ARG A 231 -4.10 -21.00 3.04
CA ARG A 231 -5.32 -20.27 3.42
C ARG A 231 -6.34 -20.23 2.28
N GLY A 232 -6.02 -20.87 1.15
CA GLY A 232 -6.87 -21.00 -0.03
C GLY A 232 -6.60 -19.97 -1.13
N LEU A 233 -5.53 -19.18 -1.04
CA LEU A 233 -5.15 -18.24 -2.09
C LEU A 233 -4.53 -18.98 -3.27
N VAL A 234 -5.04 -18.71 -4.46
CA VAL A 234 -4.38 -19.08 -5.72
C VAL A 234 -3.44 -17.96 -6.13
N VAL A 235 -2.15 -18.23 -6.25
CA VAL A 235 -1.17 -17.28 -6.78
C VAL A 235 -0.99 -17.53 -8.28
N LEU A 236 -1.53 -16.63 -9.11
CA LEU A 236 -1.54 -16.76 -10.56
C LEU A 236 -0.47 -15.86 -11.18
N ARG A 237 0.47 -16.48 -11.91
CA ARG A 237 1.54 -15.79 -12.64
C ARG A 237 1.01 -15.33 -14.00
N ALA A 238 0.52 -14.11 -14.08
CA ALA A 238 -0.10 -13.55 -15.29
C ALA A 238 0.84 -13.53 -16.51
N TYR A 239 2.15 -13.50 -16.27
CA TYR A 239 3.22 -13.55 -17.26
C TYR A 239 3.54 -14.97 -17.75
N HIS A 240 2.92 -16.01 -17.19
CA HIS A 240 3.13 -17.41 -17.60
C HIS A 240 2.67 -17.60 -19.06
N PRO A 241 3.44 -18.33 -19.91
CA PRO A 241 3.12 -18.48 -21.33
C PRO A 241 1.71 -19.01 -21.60
N GLY A 242 1.18 -19.91 -20.77
CA GLY A 242 -0.20 -20.40 -20.89
C GLY A 242 -1.23 -19.28 -20.72
N ALA A 243 -1.11 -18.47 -19.67
CA ALA A 243 -2.00 -17.34 -19.46
C ALA A 243 -1.89 -16.31 -20.58
N LYS A 244 -0.67 -16.03 -21.07
CA LYS A 244 -0.42 -15.10 -22.16
C LYS A 244 -1.07 -15.55 -23.48
N ARG A 245 -1.01 -16.86 -23.81
CA ARG A 245 -1.70 -17.41 -24.99
C ARG A 245 -3.20 -17.16 -24.95
N ILE A 246 -3.85 -17.43 -23.79
CA ILE A 246 -5.29 -17.23 -23.64
C ILE A 246 -5.65 -15.73 -23.59
N ALA A 247 -4.75 -14.88 -23.09
CA ALA A 247 -4.92 -13.43 -23.04
C ALA A 247 -4.73 -12.75 -24.42
N ALA A 248 -3.91 -13.33 -25.30
CA ALA A 248 -3.49 -12.70 -26.56
C ALA A 248 -4.64 -12.17 -27.43
N PRO A 249 -5.76 -12.90 -27.66
CA PRO A 249 -6.89 -12.39 -28.43
C PRO A 249 -7.51 -11.12 -27.85
N TRP A 250 -7.54 -11.00 -26.51
CA TRP A 250 -8.07 -9.83 -25.81
C TRP A 250 -7.10 -8.64 -25.88
N VAL A 251 -5.81 -8.91 -25.78
CA VAL A 251 -4.75 -7.90 -25.96
C VAL A 251 -4.77 -7.37 -27.38
N LEU A 252 -4.89 -8.24 -28.38
CA LEU A 252 -4.97 -7.84 -29.79
C LEU A 252 -6.19 -6.94 -30.08
N LYS A 253 -7.35 -7.22 -29.49
CA LYS A 253 -8.52 -6.32 -29.58
C LYS A 253 -8.22 -4.92 -29.02
N GLY A 254 -7.31 -4.82 -28.05
CA GLY A 254 -6.85 -3.55 -27.51
C GLY A 254 -6.13 -2.66 -28.52
N LEU A 255 -5.56 -3.23 -29.60
CA LEU A 255 -4.92 -2.46 -30.69
C LEU A 255 -5.93 -1.59 -31.46
N ASP A 256 -7.19 -1.95 -31.43
CA ASP A 256 -8.27 -1.21 -32.11
C ASP A 256 -8.78 -0.03 -31.27
N LEU A 257 -8.27 0.14 -30.05
CA LEU A 257 -8.65 1.19 -29.12
C LEU A 257 -7.57 2.27 -29.07
N THR A 258 -8.01 3.53 -28.95
CA THR A 258 -7.13 4.67 -28.72
C THR A 258 -7.55 5.36 -27.43
N LEU A 259 -6.59 5.53 -26.52
CA LEU A 259 -6.79 6.23 -25.25
C LEU A 259 -6.73 7.75 -25.46
N SER A 260 -7.14 8.52 -24.47
CA SER A 260 -7.15 9.99 -24.50
C SER A 260 -5.78 10.62 -24.76
N ASP A 261 -4.70 9.91 -24.50
CA ASP A 261 -3.31 10.34 -24.76
C ASP A 261 -2.79 9.92 -26.16
N GLY A 262 -3.65 9.36 -27.02
CA GLY A 262 -3.32 8.98 -28.40
C GLY A 262 -2.64 7.62 -28.56
N TYR A 263 -2.42 6.88 -27.48
CA TYR A 263 -1.82 5.54 -27.52
C TYR A 263 -2.87 4.43 -27.42
N THR A 264 -2.52 3.24 -27.91
CA THR A 264 -3.30 2.05 -27.64
C THR A 264 -3.11 1.60 -26.18
N PRO A 265 -4.03 0.85 -25.58
CA PRO A 265 -3.83 0.25 -24.26
C PRO A 265 -2.93 -0.99 -24.28
N VAL A 266 -2.20 -1.23 -25.37
CA VAL A 266 -1.29 -2.38 -25.56
C VAL A 266 0.16 -1.91 -25.55
N LEU A 267 1.01 -2.70 -24.89
CA LEU A 267 2.46 -2.52 -24.90
C LEU A 267 3.10 -3.72 -25.60
N LEU A 268 4.17 -3.43 -26.35
CA LEU A 268 4.99 -4.41 -27.03
C LEU A 268 6.40 -4.38 -26.41
N GLU A 269 6.96 -5.54 -26.16
CA GLU A 269 8.39 -5.66 -25.89
C GLU A 269 9.17 -5.64 -27.20
N ALA A 270 9.78 -4.49 -27.45
CA ALA A 270 10.55 -4.14 -28.64
C ALA A 270 12.04 -3.95 -28.26
N ARG A 271 12.85 -3.36 -29.13
CA ARG A 271 14.29 -3.21 -28.92
C ARG A 271 14.67 -2.49 -27.60
N GLN A 272 13.87 -1.50 -27.18
CA GLN A 272 14.10 -0.79 -25.92
C GLN A 272 13.26 -1.35 -24.75
N GLY A 273 12.86 -2.62 -24.82
CA GLY A 273 12.01 -3.29 -23.84
C GLY A 273 10.54 -2.98 -24.04
N ARG A 274 9.76 -3.02 -22.97
CA ARG A 274 8.30 -2.82 -22.97
C ARG A 274 7.95 -1.37 -23.34
N ASP A 275 7.33 -1.18 -24.51
CA ASP A 275 7.06 0.13 -25.09
C ASP A 275 5.58 0.29 -25.48
N ARG A 276 5.09 1.52 -25.45
CA ARG A 276 3.72 1.85 -25.82
C ARG A 276 3.58 1.88 -27.34
N LEU A 277 2.45 1.42 -27.83
CA LEU A 277 2.10 1.45 -29.25
C LEU A 277 1.14 2.60 -29.54
N GLN A 278 1.48 3.42 -30.52
CA GLN A 278 0.62 4.43 -31.10
C GLN A 278 0.21 3.99 -32.52
N ARG A 279 -1.06 4.17 -32.85
CA ARG A 279 -1.53 3.91 -34.22
C ARG A 279 -1.13 5.05 -35.13
N ASP A 280 -0.54 4.70 -36.28
CA ASP A 280 -0.14 5.63 -37.34
C ASP A 280 -0.61 5.07 -38.68
N GLY A 281 -1.80 5.49 -39.11
CA GLY A 281 -2.51 4.91 -40.24
C GLY A 281 -2.82 3.44 -40.03
N GLU A 282 -2.30 2.58 -40.87
CA GLU A 282 -2.43 1.12 -40.80
C GLU A 282 -1.34 0.44 -39.96
N ALA A 283 -0.33 1.21 -39.55
CA ALA A 283 0.79 0.72 -38.75
C ALA A 283 0.66 1.10 -37.27
N PHE A 284 1.51 0.47 -36.46
CA PHE A 284 1.70 0.77 -35.03
C PHE A 284 3.16 1.15 -34.82
N VAL A 285 3.38 2.24 -34.09
CA VAL A 285 4.72 2.77 -33.82
C VAL A 285 5.01 2.73 -32.34
N THR A 286 6.17 2.22 -31.98
CA THR A 286 6.64 2.23 -30.59
C THR A 286 7.11 3.63 -30.19
N ARG A 287 6.74 4.07 -28.97
CA ARG A 287 7.02 5.42 -28.48
C ARG A 287 8.52 5.72 -28.36
N ARG A 288 9.28 4.78 -27.80
CA ARG A 288 10.70 5.00 -27.44
C ARG A 288 11.65 4.64 -28.56
N SER A 289 11.41 3.51 -29.25
CA SER A 289 12.32 3.01 -30.28
C SER A 289 11.94 3.45 -31.68
N GLY A 290 10.71 3.95 -31.89
CA GLY A 290 10.23 4.37 -33.21
C GLY A 290 10.05 3.20 -34.20
N GLU A 291 10.07 1.96 -33.74
CA GLU A 291 9.87 0.78 -34.57
C GLU A 291 8.43 0.72 -35.07
N ARG A 292 8.27 0.34 -36.34
CA ARG A 292 6.97 0.23 -36.99
C ARG A 292 6.57 -1.22 -37.17
N PHE A 293 5.32 -1.52 -36.85
CA PHE A 293 4.73 -2.86 -36.96
C PHE A 293 3.41 -2.77 -37.71
N THR A 294 3.18 -3.70 -38.59
CA THR A 294 1.85 -3.95 -39.18
C THR A 294 0.98 -4.74 -38.21
N ARG A 295 -0.33 -4.69 -38.43
CA ARG A 295 -1.28 -5.52 -37.65
C ARG A 295 -0.92 -7.01 -37.76
N ALA A 296 -0.61 -7.51 -38.94
CA ALA A 296 -0.24 -8.91 -39.20
C ALA A 296 1.04 -9.33 -38.44
N GLU A 297 2.02 -8.42 -38.31
CA GLU A 297 3.21 -8.69 -37.50
C GLU A 297 2.89 -8.79 -36.00
N LEU A 298 2.02 -7.93 -35.48
CA LEU A 298 1.59 -8.02 -34.08
C LEU A 298 0.74 -9.27 -33.80
N GLU A 299 -0.09 -9.70 -34.75
CA GLU A 299 -0.83 -10.96 -34.68
C GLU A 299 0.10 -12.17 -34.69
N ARG A 300 1.16 -12.14 -35.48
CA ARG A 300 2.21 -13.16 -35.48
C ARG A 300 2.95 -13.19 -34.14
N VAL A 301 3.32 -12.03 -33.59
CA VAL A 301 3.92 -11.93 -32.25
C VAL A 301 2.98 -12.53 -31.20
N ALA A 302 1.67 -12.24 -31.28
CA ALA A 302 0.69 -12.80 -30.35
C ALA A 302 0.57 -14.34 -30.44
N GLY A 303 0.80 -14.93 -31.63
CA GLY A 303 0.80 -16.37 -31.82
C GLY A 303 2.10 -17.07 -31.41
N GLU A 304 3.25 -16.48 -31.76
CA GLU A 304 4.57 -17.11 -31.59
C GLU A 304 5.25 -16.75 -30.26
N ALA A 305 5.06 -15.52 -29.78
CA ALA A 305 5.69 -14.99 -28.57
C ALA A 305 4.72 -14.07 -27.80
N PRO A 306 3.57 -14.62 -27.33
CA PRO A 306 2.51 -13.82 -26.69
C PRO A 306 2.97 -13.06 -25.44
N GLU A 307 4.05 -13.51 -24.81
CA GLU A 307 4.67 -12.83 -23.68
C GLU A 307 5.23 -11.45 -24.02
N ARG A 308 5.54 -11.17 -25.29
CA ARG A 308 6.00 -9.85 -25.74
C ARG A 308 4.88 -8.81 -25.80
N LEU A 309 3.61 -9.23 -25.82
CA LEU A 309 2.46 -8.34 -25.78
C LEU A 309 1.86 -8.32 -24.38
N SER A 310 1.56 -7.13 -23.89
CA SER A 310 0.94 -6.97 -22.58
C SER A 310 -0.06 -5.82 -22.55
N PRO A 311 -1.12 -5.94 -21.72
CA PRO A 311 -2.04 -4.83 -21.50
C PRO A 311 -1.39 -3.75 -20.63
N ASN A 312 -1.79 -2.50 -20.80
CA ASN A 312 -1.50 -1.43 -19.85
C ASN A 312 -2.39 -1.54 -18.60
N VAL A 313 -2.25 -0.59 -17.65
CA VAL A 313 -2.99 -0.56 -16.39
C VAL A 313 -4.53 -0.54 -16.59
N LEU A 314 -5.04 0.05 -17.68
CA LEU A 314 -6.48 0.15 -17.96
C LEU A 314 -7.03 -1.12 -18.66
N LEU A 315 -6.28 -1.74 -19.56
CA LEU A 315 -6.70 -2.95 -20.26
C LEU A 315 -6.50 -4.22 -19.41
N ARG A 316 -5.50 -4.23 -18.51
CA ARG A 316 -5.19 -5.38 -17.65
C ARG A 316 -6.42 -5.94 -16.91
N PRO A 317 -7.22 -5.14 -16.21
CA PRO A 317 -8.38 -5.67 -15.48
C PRO A 317 -9.49 -6.20 -16.42
N VAL A 318 -9.56 -5.72 -17.64
CA VAL A 318 -10.48 -6.25 -18.67
C VAL A 318 -10.02 -7.63 -19.14
N VAL A 319 -8.72 -7.80 -19.42
CA VAL A 319 -8.13 -9.10 -19.76
C VAL A 319 -8.32 -10.08 -18.61
N GLU A 320 -8.06 -9.69 -17.38
CA GLU A 320 -8.27 -10.50 -16.19
C GLU A 320 -9.72 -11.01 -16.09
N ALA A 321 -10.72 -10.12 -16.27
CA ALA A 321 -12.13 -10.47 -16.25
C ALA A 321 -12.57 -11.39 -17.42
N ALA A 322 -11.91 -11.28 -18.56
CA ALA A 322 -12.13 -12.19 -19.69
C ALA A 322 -11.61 -13.60 -19.40
N LEU A 323 -10.47 -13.72 -18.72
CA LEU A 323 -9.86 -15.00 -18.37
C LEU A 323 -10.57 -15.69 -17.20
N LEU A 324 -11.00 -14.93 -16.20
CA LEU A 324 -11.52 -15.42 -14.93
C LEU A 324 -12.98 -14.99 -14.71
N PRO A 325 -13.85 -15.86 -14.17
CA PRO A 325 -15.23 -15.50 -13.80
C PRO A 325 -15.24 -14.63 -12.53
N THR A 326 -14.73 -13.40 -12.64
CA THR A 326 -14.47 -12.55 -11.49
C THR A 326 -15.74 -11.85 -11.00
N VAL A 327 -16.15 -12.19 -9.78
CA VAL A 327 -17.34 -11.63 -9.12
C VAL A 327 -17.03 -10.36 -8.34
N ALA A 328 -15.77 -10.18 -7.90
CA ALA A 328 -15.29 -8.99 -7.22
C ALA A 328 -13.77 -8.83 -7.38
N TYR A 329 -13.30 -7.57 -7.36
CA TYR A 329 -11.89 -7.22 -7.33
C TYR A 329 -11.58 -6.46 -6.03
N ALA A 330 -10.74 -7.03 -5.15
CA ALA A 330 -10.30 -6.37 -3.92
C ALA A 330 -9.21 -5.34 -4.25
N ALA A 331 -9.58 -4.06 -4.20
CA ALA A 331 -8.81 -2.93 -4.71
C ALA A 331 -8.25 -2.02 -3.59
N GLY A 332 -7.05 -1.52 -3.78
CA GLY A 332 -6.53 -0.38 -3.01
C GLY A 332 -7.12 0.96 -3.47
N PRO A 333 -6.93 2.05 -2.70
CA PRO A 333 -7.52 3.35 -3.02
C PRO A 333 -7.18 3.87 -4.42
N ALA A 334 -5.93 3.73 -4.86
CA ALA A 334 -5.51 4.14 -6.20
C ALA A 334 -6.15 3.28 -7.30
N GLU A 335 -6.32 1.97 -7.04
CA GLU A 335 -6.96 1.05 -7.97
C GLU A 335 -8.46 1.35 -8.13
N LEU A 336 -9.14 1.67 -7.04
CA LEU A 336 -10.55 2.08 -7.10
C LEU A 336 -10.75 3.27 -8.05
N LYS A 337 -9.76 4.17 -8.14
CA LYS A 337 -9.80 5.32 -9.04
C LYS A 337 -9.63 4.89 -10.50
N TYR A 338 -8.50 4.25 -10.86
CA TYR A 338 -8.25 3.92 -12.29
C TYR A 338 -9.18 2.83 -12.84
N LEU A 339 -9.77 1.98 -11.99
CA LEU A 339 -10.78 1.02 -12.42
C LEU A 339 -12.08 1.69 -12.91
N GLN A 340 -12.33 2.96 -12.52
CA GLN A 340 -13.39 3.75 -13.13
C GLN A 340 -13.01 4.17 -14.56
N ASP A 341 -11.77 4.59 -14.77
CA ASP A 341 -11.26 4.99 -16.08
C ASP A 341 -11.19 3.81 -17.06
N ALA A 342 -11.03 2.58 -16.56
CA ALA A 342 -11.08 1.36 -17.35
C ALA A 342 -12.51 0.95 -17.77
N ALA A 343 -13.57 1.51 -17.17
CA ALA A 343 -14.94 1.07 -17.40
C ALA A 343 -15.39 1.07 -18.89
N PRO A 344 -15.05 2.07 -19.72
CA PRO A 344 -15.40 2.06 -21.14
C PRO A 344 -14.80 0.88 -21.92
N LEU A 345 -13.59 0.43 -21.53
CA LEU A 345 -12.90 -0.67 -22.23
C LEU A 345 -13.65 -2.01 -22.09
N TYR A 346 -14.31 -2.24 -20.93
CA TYR A 346 -15.11 -3.45 -20.72
C TYR A 346 -16.29 -3.53 -21.70
N SER A 347 -17.06 -2.45 -21.83
CA SER A 347 -18.20 -2.42 -22.74
C SER A 347 -17.77 -2.53 -24.20
N THR A 348 -16.71 -1.83 -24.60
CA THR A 348 -16.21 -1.90 -25.98
C THR A 348 -15.71 -3.30 -26.36
N LEU A 349 -15.08 -4.01 -25.40
CA LEU A 349 -14.59 -5.36 -25.63
C LEU A 349 -15.60 -6.47 -25.34
N GLY A 350 -16.82 -6.13 -24.91
CA GLY A 350 -17.86 -7.10 -24.59
C GLY A 350 -17.55 -7.97 -23.37
N VAL A 351 -16.78 -7.44 -22.42
CA VAL A 351 -16.40 -8.14 -21.18
C VAL A 351 -17.23 -7.63 -20.01
N THR A 352 -17.78 -8.53 -19.21
CA THR A 352 -18.50 -8.16 -17.99
C THR A 352 -17.52 -7.57 -16.97
N ARG A 353 -17.80 -6.33 -16.53
CA ARG A 353 -16.95 -5.63 -15.56
C ARG A 353 -17.10 -6.26 -14.17
N GLN A 354 -15.96 -6.65 -13.58
CA GLN A 354 -15.93 -7.03 -12.17
C GLN A 354 -16.15 -5.79 -11.28
N PRO A 355 -17.02 -5.87 -10.26
CA PRO A 355 -17.19 -4.78 -9.30
C PRO A 355 -15.92 -4.65 -8.42
N PRO A 356 -15.30 -3.47 -8.39
CA PRO A 356 -14.22 -3.21 -7.45
C PRO A 356 -14.80 -2.99 -6.05
N VAL A 357 -14.16 -3.60 -5.05
CA VAL A 357 -14.46 -3.40 -3.64
C VAL A 357 -13.20 -2.95 -2.91
N PRO A 358 -13.30 -2.05 -1.92
CA PRO A 358 -12.14 -1.66 -1.15
C PRO A 358 -11.54 -2.89 -0.45
N ARG A 359 -10.21 -2.97 -0.41
CA ARG A 359 -9.52 -3.92 0.46
C ARG A 359 -9.52 -3.44 1.90
N TRP A 360 -9.33 -4.34 2.84
CA TRP A 360 -9.05 -3.99 4.23
C TRP A 360 -7.76 -3.19 4.36
N SER A 361 -7.71 -2.29 5.33
CA SER A 361 -6.56 -1.47 5.67
C SER A 361 -6.39 -1.41 7.18
N GLY A 362 -5.16 -1.42 7.65
CA GLY A 362 -4.90 -1.41 9.08
C GLY A 362 -3.44 -1.19 9.47
N VAL A 363 -3.22 -1.03 10.76
CA VAL A 363 -1.91 -0.78 11.37
C VAL A 363 -1.60 -1.86 12.40
N ILE A 364 -0.40 -2.40 12.33
CA ILE A 364 0.19 -3.30 13.33
C ILE A 364 0.81 -2.41 14.42
N VAL A 365 0.18 -2.35 15.59
CA VAL A 365 0.60 -1.50 16.71
C VAL A 365 1.42 -2.35 17.68
N GLU A 366 2.73 -2.16 17.67
CA GLU A 366 3.64 -2.86 18.59
C GLU A 366 3.37 -2.47 20.04
N ALA A 367 3.59 -3.38 20.98
CA ALA A 367 3.28 -3.21 22.41
C ALA A 367 3.89 -1.93 23.04
N ARG A 368 5.07 -1.50 22.59
CA ARG A 368 5.71 -0.26 23.05
C ARG A 368 4.97 0.99 22.59
N VAL A 369 4.41 0.96 21.37
CA VAL A 369 3.59 2.06 20.81
C VAL A 369 2.24 2.08 21.51
N ASP A 370 1.63 0.93 21.70
CA ASP A 370 0.36 0.76 22.40
C ASP A 370 0.41 1.32 23.84
N LYS A 371 1.47 0.97 24.59
CA LYS A 371 1.69 1.51 25.95
C LYS A 371 1.90 3.03 25.95
N LEU A 372 2.59 3.58 24.95
CA LEU A 372 2.76 5.03 24.80
C LEU A 372 1.40 5.71 24.55
N MET A 373 0.61 5.14 23.65
CA MET A 373 -0.74 5.63 23.34
C MET A 373 -1.66 5.57 24.56
N GLU A 374 -1.68 4.44 25.28
CA GLU A 374 -2.47 4.27 26.52
C GLU A 374 -2.04 5.27 27.60
N ARG A 375 -0.71 5.42 27.84
CA ARG A 375 -0.17 6.31 28.88
C ARG A 375 -0.56 7.77 28.67
N HIS A 376 -0.55 8.24 27.44
CA HIS A 376 -0.74 9.65 27.10
C HIS A 376 -2.12 9.96 26.51
N GLY A 377 -3.03 8.98 26.44
CA GLY A 377 -4.38 9.16 25.90
C GLY A 377 -4.40 9.61 24.43
N ILE A 378 -3.46 9.12 23.61
CA ILE A 378 -3.34 9.48 22.20
C ILE A 378 -3.82 8.34 21.31
N ASP A 379 -4.42 8.70 20.19
CA ASP A 379 -4.84 7.77 19.14
C ASP A 379 -3.84 7.70 17.97
N LEU A 380 -4.06 6.78 17.03
CA LEU A 380 -3.20 6.62 15.86
C LEU A 380 -3.18 7.86 14.96
N ALA A 381 -4.30 8.59 14.86
CA ALA A 381 -4.39 9.78 14.02
C ALA A 381 -3.45 10.89 14.49
N ALA A 382 -3.09 10.89 15.78
CA ALA A 382 -2.14 11.87 16.33
C ALA A 382 -0.74 11.77 15.72
N PHE A 383 -0.37 10.61 15.14
CA PHE A 383 0.93 10.42 14.51
C PHE A 383 0.99 10.91 13.05
N ASP A 384 -0.15 11.17 12.42
CA ASP A 384 -0.23 11.71 11.04
C ASP A 384 0.06 13.22 10.98
N GLY A 385 -0.04 13.94 12.12
CA GLY A 385 0.24 15.36 12.21
C GLY A 385 1.71 15.74 11.94
N LYS A 386 1.99 17.04 11.83
CA LYS A 386 3.35 17.54 11.58
C LYS A 386 4.31 17.09 12.69
N PRO A 387 5.55 16.72 12.34
CA PRO A 387 6.58 16.44 13.33
C PRO A 387 6.76 17.59 14.33
N GLY A 388 6.78 17.27 15.61
CA GLY A 388 6.89 18.24 16.70
C GLY A 388 5.56 18.74 17.28
N GLU A 389 4.42 18.59 16.58
CA GLU A 389 3.11 18.99 17.09
C GLU A 389 2.62 18.09 18.22
N LEU A 390 2.70 16.77 18.02
CA LEU A 390 2.34 15.79 19.04
C LEU A 390 3.24 15.92 20.26
N GLU A 391 4.56 16.02 20.02
CA GLU A 391 5.56 16.20 21.05
C GLU A 391 5.31 17.48 21.86
N ALA A 392 5.02 18.60 21.19
CA ALA A 392 4.69 19.85 21.85
C ALA A 392 3.41 19.77 22.68
N ARG A 393 2.38 19.08 22.16
CA ARG A 393 1.10 18.88 22.87
C ARG A 393 1.30 18.08 24.15
N LEU A 394 2.06 16.97 24.08
CA LEU A 394 2.27 16.10 25.23
C LEU A 394 3.15 16.77 26.31
N VAL A 395 4.23 17.44 25.88
CA VAL A 395 5.07 18.21 26.80
C VAL A 395 4.30 19.37 27.44
N ARG A 396 3.35 19.97 26.71
CA ARG A 396 2.47 21.02 27.28
C ARG A 396 1.52 20.45 28.33
N HIS A 397 1.03 19.24 28.14
CA HIS A 397 0.17 18.56 29.13
C HIS A 397 0.93 18.25 30.43
N ASP A 398 2.26 18.11 30.35
CA ASP A 398 3.13 17.89 31.52
C ASP A 398 3.57 19.23 32.20
N LEU A 399 3.13 20.40 31.69
CA LEU A 399 3.26 21.68 32.39
C LEU A 399 2.42 21.64 33.68
N ALA A 400 2.98 22.19 34.76
CA ALA A 400 2.22 22.31 36.01
C ALA A 400 0.89 23.05 35.75
N PRO A 401 -0.24 22.56 36.30
CA PRO A 401 -1.56 23.15 36.06
C PRO A 401 -1.60 24.66 36.31
N ASP A 402 -0.90 25.14 37.34
CA ASP A 402 -0.79 26.57 37.66
C ASP A 402 -0.11 27.38 36.55
N THR A 403 0.89 26.80 35.88
CA THR A 403 1.58 27.46 34.76
C THR A 403 0.66 27.58 33.55
N VAL A 404 -0.12 26.54 33.28
CA VAL A 404 -1.12 26.54 32.17
C VAL A 404 -2.19 27.59 32.47
N ALA A 405 -2.77 27.56 33.68
CA ALA A 405 -3.78 28.53 34.09
C ALA A 405 -3.28 29.99 34.01
N THR A 406 -2.01 30.23 34.39
CA THR A 406 -1.40 31.57 34.32
C THR A 406 -1.22 32.03 32.86
N LEU A 407 -0.81 31.12 31.95
CA LEU A 407 -0.68 31.46 30.52
C LEU A 407 -2.04 31.74 29.85
N GLU A 408 -3.07 30.98 30.24
CA GLU A 408 -4.45 31.18 29.75
C GLU A 408 -5.01 32.51 30.28
N ALA A 409 -4.81 32.81 31.57
CA ALA A 409 -5.20 34.11 32.16
C ALA A 409 -4.49 35.30 31.50
N LEU A 410 -3.19 35.15 31.20
CA LEU A 410 -2.44 36.17 30.46
C LEU A 410 -3.04 36.44 29.06
N ARG A 411 -3.37 35.38 28.32
CA ARG A 411 -3.99 35.52 26.98
C ARG A 411 -5.38 36.14 27.07
N GLY A 412 -6.22 35.64 27.96
CA GLY A 412 -7.55 36.18 28.18
C GLY A 412 -7.51 37.64 28.57
N GLY A 413 -6.58 38.02 29.47
CA GLY A 413 -6.37 39.43 29.86
C GLY A 413 -5.93 40.34 28.69
N ILE A 414 -5.03 39.84 27.82
CA ILE A 414 -4.64 40.58 26.62
C ILE A 414 -5.85 40.81 25.70
N GLU A 415 -6.61 39.76 25.40
CA GLU A 415 -7.80 39.89 24.54
C GLU A 415 -8.84 40.84 25.11
N GLU A 416 -9.14 40.73 26.41
CA GLU A 416 -10.10 41.56 27.11
C GLU A 416 -9.68 43.04 27.13
N HIS A 417 -8.44 43.32 27.57
CA HIS A 417 -7.99 44.68 27.70
C HIS A 417 -7.83 45.38 26.35
N TYR A 418 -7.29 44.70 25.35
CA TYR A 418 -7.20 45.26 23.99
C TYR A 418 -8.58 45.41 23.34
N GLY A 419 -9.55 44.51 23.61
CA GLY A 419 -10.94 44.64 23.16
C GLY A 419 -11.59 45.90 23.72
N ARG A 420 -11.49 46.15 25.04
CA ARG A 420 -11.99 47.40 25.70
C ARG A 420 -11.29 48.65 25.14
N LEU A 421 -9.99 48.57 24.93
CA LEU A 421 -9.22 49.68 24.36
C LEU A 421 -9.71 50.01 22.94
N LEU A 422 -9.94 49.00 22.13
CA LEU A 422 -10.44 49.14 20.75
C LEU A 422 -11.80 49.83 20.73
N GLU A 423 -12.74 49.39 21.57
CA GLU A 423 -14.06 50.04 21.70
C GLU A 423 -14.00 51.51 22.09
N SER A 424 -13.01 51.90 22.92
CA SER A 424 -12.80 53.26 23.33
C SER A 424 -12.14 54.10 22.25
N VAL A 425 -11.09 53.57 21.60
CA VAL A 425 -10.28 54.30 20.63
C VAL A 425 -11.05 54.56 19.33
N VAL A 426 -11.84 53.57 18.87
CA VAL A 426 -12.67 53.73 17.64
C VAL A 426 -13.70 54.84 17.76
N LYS A 427 -14.18 55.16 18.99
CA LYS A 427 -15.08 56.30 19.23
C LYS A 427 -14.37 57.63 19.13
N ILE A 428 -13.05 57.67 19.33
CA ILE A 428 -12.23 58.87 19.24
C ILE A 428 -11.71 59.05 17.81
N ASP A 429 -11.11 58.01 17.26
CA ASP A 429 -10.56 58.00 15.89
C ASP A 429 -10.62 56.55 15.30
N PRO A 430 -11.54 56.30 14.35
CA PRO A 430 -11.68 54.98 13.71
C PRO A 430 -10.42 54.50 12.96
N THR A 431 -9.53 55.43 12.56
CA THR A 431 -8.31 55.06 11.82
C THR A 431 -7.29 54.28 12.67
N LEU A 432 -7.41 54.39 14.01
CA LEU A 432 -6.52 53.73 14.96
C LEU A 432 -6.89 52.26 15.22
N GLU A 433 -8.00 51.75 14.69
CA GLU A 433 -8.43 50.35 14.82
C GLU A 433 -7.30 49.38 14.49
N ARG A 434 -6.71 49.50 13.31
CA ARG A 434 -5.59 48.64 12.86
C ARG A 434 -4.37 48.73 13.77
N THR A 435 -4.11 49.87 14.36
CA THR A 435 -2.98 50.08 15.27
C THR A 435 -3.18 49.30 16.57
N VAL A 436 -4.39 49.36 17.14
CA VAL A 436 -4.74 48.61 18.36
C VAL A 436 -4.75 47.10 18.10
N GLU A 437 -5.29 46.64 16.96
CA GLU A 437 -5.27 45.24 16.56
C GLU A 437 -3.85 44.69 16.35
N SER A 438 -2.98 45.48 15.72
CA SER A 438 -1.57 45.13 15.53
C SER A 438 -0.85 45.00 16.87
N ALA A 439 -1.08 45.90 17.81
CA ALA A 439 -0.52 45.85 19.16
C ALA A 439 -1.03 44.65 19.95
N ARG A 440 -2.34 44.30 19.86
CA ARG A 440 -2.92 43.09 20.42
C ARG A 440 -2.23 41.85 19.90
N ASN A 441 -2.11 41.74 18.59
CA ASN A 441 -1.49 40.58 17.94
C ASN A 441 -0.01 40.44 18.33
N ALA A 442 0.72 41.53 18.48
CA ALA A 442 2.10 41.54 18.98
C ALA A 442 2.18 41.05 20.46
N ALA A 443 1.26 41.49 21.31
CA ALA A 443 1.19 41.03 22.71
C ALA A 443 0.87 39.51 22.80
N LEU A 444 -0.09 39.03 22.01
CA LEU A 444 -0.41 37.59 21.92
C LEU A 444 0.77 36.77 21.39
N ALA A 445 1.50 37.27 20.39
CA ALA A 445 2.71 36.65 19.87
C ALA A 445 3.83 36.60 20.94
N GLY A 446 3.92 37.60 21.81
CA GLY A 446 4.81 37.61 22.97
C GLY A 446 4.49 36.51 23.96
N ALA A 447 3.23 36.36 24.35
CA ALA A 447 2.75 35.27 25.22
C ALA A 447 3.02 33.89 24.61
N GLN A 448 2.78 33.72 23.30
CA GLN A 448 3.08 32.50 22.57
C GLN A 448 4.59 32.19 22.55
N THR A 449 5.44 33.20 22.47
CA THR A 449 6.90 33.04 22.51
C THR A 449 7.37 32.53 23.87
N ILE A 450 6.79 33.01 24.96
CA ILE A 450 7.08 32.52 26.32
C ILE A 450 6.70 31.07 26.43
N GLU A 451 5.50 30.67 26.00
CA GLU A 451 5.04 29.29 26.02
C GLU A 451 5.95 28.37 25.20
N LYS A 452 6.34 28.79 23.99
CA LYS A 452 7.30 28.03 23.15
C LYS A 452 8.63 27.81 23.87
N LYS A 453 9.14 28.81 24.58
CA LYS A 453 10.41 28.70 25.34
C LYS A 453 10.27 27.79 26.56
N LEU A 454 9.14 27.84 27.28
CA LEU A 454 8.84 26.92 28.39
C LEU A 454 8.77 25.49 27.91
N VAL A 455 8.03 25.21 26.86
CA VAL A 455 7.96 23.88 26.24
C VAL A 455 9.34 23.42 25.77
N ALA A 456 10.15 24.29 25.16
CA ALA A 456 11.52 23.95 24.77
C ALA A 456 12.45 23.66 25.94
N SER A 457 12.26 24.35 27.09
CA SER A 457 13.00 24.09 28.31
C SER A 457 12.64 22.76 28.96
N LEU A 458 11.36 22.43 29.03
CA LEU A 458 10.89 21.12 29.50
C LEU A 458 11.35 19.98 28.61
N LYS A 459 11.31 20.17 27.29
CA LYS A 459 11.91 19.23 26.32
C LYS A 459 13.38 18.91 26.63
N ARG A 460 14.16 19.86 27.13
CA ARG A 460 15.55 19.65 27.52
C ARG A 460 15.69 18.87 28.83
N LEU A 461 14.81 19.10 29.79
CA LEU A 461 14.94 18.57 31.15
C LEU A 461 14.37 17.14 31.29
N GLU A 462 13.24 16.88 30.66
CA GLU A 462 12.50 15.59 30.76
C GLU A 462 12.30 14.90 29.39
N GLY A 463 12.50 15.62 28.32
CA GLY A 463 11.88 15.37 27.03
C GLY A 463 12.71 14.58 26.01
N GLU A 464 14.02 14.37 26.18
CA GLU A 464 14.75 13.58 25.17
C GLU A 464 14.22 12.14 25.07
N THR A 465 13.81 11.57 26.20
CA THR A 465 13.25 10.21 26.24
C THR A 465 11.86 10.15 25.63
N LEU A 466 10.95 11.07 26.02
CA LEU A 466 9.59 11.11 25.46
C LEU A 466 9.59 11.48 23.98
N VAL A 467 10.34 12.50 23.57
CA VAL A 467 10.48 12.90 22.17
C VAL A 467 11.02 11.75 21.32
N ARG A 468 12.02 11.02 21.79
CA ARG A 468 12.55 9.83 21.12
C ARG A 468 11.51 8.70 21.04
N GLN A 469 10.73 8.47 22.11
CA GLN A 469 9.67 7.48 22.11
C GLN A 469 8.57 7.82 21.09
N ILE A 470 8.15 9.08 21.03
CA ILE A 470 7.14 9.56 20.05
C ILE A 470 7.68 9.44 18.62
N ALA A 471 8.92 9.85 18.38
CA ALA A 471 9.56 9.74 17.07
C ALA A 471 9.62 8.28 16.59
N ARG A 472 10.02 7.35 17.46
CA ARG A 472 10.03 5.90 17.17
C ARG A 472 8.63 5.35 16.95
N ALA A 473 7.65 5.76 17.77
CA ALA A 473 6.26 5.36 17.60
C ALA A 473 5.70 5.85 16.25
N ARG A 474 5.98 7.11 15.89
CA ARG A 474 5.62 7.68 14.58
C ARG A 474 6.25 6.88 13.44
N THR A 475 7.54 6.59 13.52
CA THR A 475 8.25 5.76 12.54
C THR A 475 7.65 4.36 12.42
N ALA A 476 7.15 3.79 13.52
CA ALA A 476 6.53 2.47 13.51
C ALA A 476 5.15 2.46 12.86
N VAL A 477 4.31 3.48 13.09
CA VAL A 477 2.91 3.49 12.60
C VAL A 477 2.71 4.34 11.35
N TYR A 478 3.62 5.31 11.10
CA TYR A 478 3.58 6.23 9.97
C TYR A 478 4.98 6.48 9.39
N PRO A 479 5.66 5.40 8.90
CA PRO A 479 7.03 5.46 8.42
C PRO A 479 7.17 6.40 7.23
N ALA A 480 8.20 7.24 7.23
CA ALA A 480 8.48 8.23 6.18
C ALA A 480 7.29 9.16 5.85
N GLY A 481 6.35 9.37 6.78
CA GLY A 481 5.15 10.17 6.55
C GLY A 481 4.11 9.50 5.65
N GLN A 482 4.13 8.18 5.60
CA GLN A 482 3.22 7.35 4.80
C GLN A 482 2.50 6.32 5.71
N PRO A 483 1.29 5.87 5.35
CA PRO A 483 0.67 4.75 6.05
C PRO A 483 1.60 3.53 6.13
N GLN A 484 1.69 2.91 7.31
CA GLN A 484 2.56 1.76 7.58
C GLN A 484 2.48 0.68 6.48
N GLU A 485 1.29 0.38 6.04
CA GLU A 485 1.02 -0.68 5.06
C GLU A 485 1.60 -0.39 3.67
N ARG A 486 1.93 0.85 3.38
CA ARG A 486 2.52 1.25 2.09
C ARG A 486 4.05 1.17 2.08
N VAL A 487 4.67 1.06 3.25
CA VAL A 487 6.12 1.15 3.39
C VAL A 487 6.72 -0.16 3.89
N LEU A 488 6.24 -0.70 5.01
CA LEU A 488 6.90 -1.80 5.70
C LEU A 488 6.54 -3.17 5.10
N THR A 489 7.56 -4.06 4.99
CA THR A 489 7.34 -5.47 4.63
C THR A 489 6.82 -6.28 5.81
N ILE A 490 6.02 -7.31 5.51
CA ILE A 490 5.53 -8.29 6.50
C ILE A 490 6.70 -9.08 7.14
N ALA A 491 7.81 -9.29 6.43
CA ALA A 491 8.91 -10.13 6.87
C ALA A 491 9.48 -9.69 8.22
N SER A 492 9.68 -8.39 8.44
CA SER A 492 10.20 -7.87 9.72
C SER A 492 9.24 -8.07 10.88
N PHE A 493 7.96 -8.05 10.63
CA PHE A 493 6.93 -8.36 11.63
C PHE A 493 6.85 -9.86 11.92
N LEU A 494 6.99 -10.71 10.91
CA LEU A 494 7.06 -12.17 11.11
C LEU A 494 8.29 -12.57 11.92
N ILE A 495 9.42 -11.92 11.71
CA ILE A 495 10.62 -12.13 12.53
C ILE A 495 10.32 -11.80 14.01
N ARG A 496 9.56 -10.76 14.30
CA ARG A 496 9.24 -10.31 15.67
C ARG A 496 8.16 -11.15 16.35
N TYR A 497 7.12 -11.52 15.62
CA TYR A 497 5.86 -12.02 16.19
C TYR A 497 5.48 -13.43 15.71
N GLY A 498 6.21 -13.96 14.71
CA GLY A 498 5.95 -15.27 14.14
C GLY A 498 4.70 -15.34 13.24
N PRO A 499 4.37 -16.54 12.76
CA PRO A 499 3.27 -16.77 11.82
C PRO A 499 1.88 -16.45 12.40
N GLY A 500 1.71 -16.49 13.72
CA GLY A 500 0.46 -16.10 14.39
C GLY A 500 0.04 -14.65 14.14
N LEU A 501 0.96 -13.81 13.68
CA LEU A 501 0.62 -12.45 13.25
C LEU A 501 -0.32 -12.45 12.03
N VAL A 502 -0.09 -13.36 11.06
CA VAL A 502 -0.96 -13.47 9.89
C VAL A 502 -2.37 -13.88 10.30
N ASP A 503 -2.48 -14.80 11.29
CA ASP A 503 -3.78 -15.22 11.84
C ASP A 503 -4.51 -14.04 12.50
N ALA A 504 -3.79 -13.20 13.24
CA ALA A 504 -4.36 -12.02 13.86
C ALA A 504 -4.87 -11.00 12.83
N VAL A 505 -4.10 -10.74 11.78
CA VAL A 505 -4.53 -9.86 10.68
C VAL A 505 -5.73 -10.46 9.94
N GLU A 506 -5.70 -11.77 9.64
CA GLU A 506 -6.81 -12.46 8.97
C GLU A 506 -8.12 -12.37 9.79
N GLN A 507 -8.04 -12.48 11.12
CA GLN A 507 -9.20 -12.31 11.99
C GLN A 507 -9.79 -10.90 11.92
N GLU A 508 -8.97 -9.85 11.87
CA GLU A 508 -9.46 -8.48 11.72
C GLU A 508 -10.08 -8.25 10.33
N VAL A 509 -9.46 -8.79 9.28
CA VAL A 509 -10.03 -8.77 7.92
C VAL A 509 -11.35 -9.52 7.89
N ALA A 510 -11.46 -10.67 8.56
CA ALA A 510 -12.70 -11.46 8.64
C ALA A 510 -13.81 -10.69 9.36
N ARG A 511 -13.50 -10.00 10.46
CA ARG A 511 -14.48 -9.14 11.16
C ARG A 511 -14.99 -8.02 10.25
N TRP A 512 -14.07 -7.35 9.56
CA TRP A 512 -14.43 -6.28 8.64
C TRP A 512 -15.29 -6.79 7.47
N THR A 513 -14.99 -7.98 6.94
CA THR A 513 -15.80 -8.58 5.87
C THR A 513 -17.10 -9.21 6.37
N GLY A 514 -17.34 -9.31 7.69
CA GLY A 514 -18.49 -10.02 8.25
C GLY A 514 -18.41 -11.53 8.04
N THR A 515 -17.19 -12.09 8.06
CA THR A 515 -16.94 -13.53 7.91
C THR A 515 -16.55 -14.22 9.22
N SER A 516 -16.45 -13.47 10.31
CA SER A 516 -16.17 -13.97 11.66
C SER A 516 -17.37 -14.67 12.28
#